data_2589e6aa8f05b112455db0ddb1c22ba1
#
_entry.id   2589e6aa8f05b112455db0ddb1c22ba1
#
_cell.length_a   1.000
_cell.length_b   1.000
_cell.length_c   1.000
_cell.angle_alpha   90.00
_cell.angle_beta   90.00
_cell.angle_gamma   90.00
#
_symmetry.space_group_name_H-M   'P 1'
#
loop_
_entity.id
_entity.type
_entity.pdbx_description
1 polymer ?
#
loop_
_entity_poly.entity_id
_entity_poly.type
_entity_poly.pdbx_seq_one_letter_code
_entity_poly.pdbx_strand_id
1 'polypeptide(L)'
;MRKNKFLVLTGWSKPTYVAAAAAALEALGGKADVAGVSMDALASALDVRGPNYGAVYVLGVGLVKNVAAILDALAKLKKKRVKTVWLSTMPVAPEFEAEVRIGGAEPSTRGFDVLVDDPCDSLVDVVARHFGNMDQEVVHFYRAYESPAVDRSSSVGKYQRLAMAAGFMHRTRMDDTIYEGAIKALYERVKPDMWDKRLKEAFEDYVRFGRRELAGTSKAMSDVRMRILLAARHERARVLVLGESGTGKETVAMQIHANSPRKNGNFVAFNCASVAPNLLEDRFFGHEKGAFTGADRQRRGLFELSDRGTLFLDEIAEMPLDAQALLLRALEDGKIIRVGGTDEIDVDVRLVAATNRNLPKLVREGKFRADLYQRISTIVIQLPSLREHREDIIEIASGWWLDMGWGRLTKEQLAALAEYDYPGNVRELIYILDRARALDETDFAKLIREHKAINRDLRFEEPAAAAFPDNLAEATRLHVRAVFEKHGRNLNAAKSALGISLNTLKKYLG
;
A
#
# COMPACT_ATOMS: atom_id res chain seq x y z
N MET A 1 6.33 -27.16 -35.31
CA MET A 1 6.86 -25.78 -35.21
C MET A 1 6.91 -25.19 -33.80
N ARG A 2 6.34 -25.82 -32.73
CA ARG A 2 6.28 -25.27 -31.36
C ARG A 2 7.43 -25.67 -30.42
N LYS A 3 8.28 -26.60 -30.75
CA LYS A 3 9.35 -27.17 -29.88
C LYS A 3 10.53 -26.21 -29.54
N ASN A 4 10.66 -25.10 -30.26
CA ASN A 4 11.79 -24.16 -30.13
C ASN A 4 11.39 -22.78 -29.55
N LYS A 5 10.19 -22.61 -28.99
CA LYS A 5 9.77 -21.40 -28.30
C LYS A 5 9.77 -21.64 -26.79
N PHE A 6 10.26 -20.66 -26.05
CA PHE A 6 10.34 -20.69 -24.60
C PHE A 6 9.42 -19.63 -23.99
N LEU A 7 8.89 -19.90 -22.81
CA LEU A 7 8.16 -18.94 -21.99
C LEU A 7 8.93 -18.69 -20.70
N VAL A 8 9.20 -17.44 -20.40
CA VAL A 8 9.79 -17.02 -19.12
C VAL A 8 8.70 -16.31 -18.31
N LEU A 9 8.29 -16.91 -17.21
CA LEU A 9 7.40 -16.33 -16.22
C LEU A 9 8.22 -15.84 -15.05
N THR A 10 8.06 -14.59 -14.65
CA THR A 10 8.86 -14.00 -13.59
C THR A 10 8.00 -13.20 -12.62
N GLY A 11 8.44 -13.08 -11.37
CA GLY A 11 7.77 -12.26 -10.37
C GLY A 11 7.76 -10.79 -10.75
N TRP A 12 6.87 -10.02 -10.08
CA TRP A 12 6.71 -8.59 -10.31
C TRP A 12 7.56 -7.78 -9.33
N SER A 13 7.76 -6.53 -9.66
CA SER A 13 8.09 -5.43 -8.74
C SER A 13 9.53 -5.24 -8.29
N LYS A 14 10.47 -6.10 -8.64
CA LYS A 14 11.86 -5.91 -8.22
C LYS A 14 12.80 -5.83 -9.44
N PRO A 15 13.82 -4.96 -9.41
CA PRO A 15 14.86 -4.92 -10.42
C PRO A 15 15.51 -6.28 -10.65
N THR A 16 15.67 -7.07 -9.57
CA THR A 16 16.16 -8.45 -9.59
C THR A 16 15.41 -9.35 -10.58
N TYR A 17 14.09 -9.25 -10.65
CA TYR A 17 13.28 -10.08 -11.53
C TYR A 17 13.44 -9.68 -13.00
N VAL A 18 13.52 -8.38 -13.27
CA VAL A 18 13.77 -7.86 -14.63
C VAL A 18 15.17 -8.26 -15.09
N ALA A 19 16.18 -8.14 -14.23
CA ALA A 19 17.56 -8.52 -14.54
C ALA A 19 17.69 -10.03 -14.81
N ALA A 20 17.09 -10.87 -13.95
CA ALA A 20 17.11 -12.33 -14.12
C ALA A 20 16.36 -12.77 -15.38
N ALA A 21 15.22 -12.14 -15.71
CA ALA A 21 14.49 -12.45 -16.93
C ALA A 21 15.25 -12.02 -18.19
N ALA A 22 15.93 -10.88 -18.18
CA ALA A 22 16.79 -10.44 -19.27
C ALA A 22 18.01 -11.37 -19.44
N ALA A 23 18.62 -11.82 -18.33
CA ALA A 23 19.69 -12.82 -18.35
C ALA A 23 19.22 -14.16 -18.94
N ALA A 24 18.03 -14.64 -18.55
CA ALA A 24 17.44 -15.85 -19.13
C ALA A 24 17.14 -15.69 -20.62
N LEU A 25 16.68 -14.52 -21.04
CA LEU A 25 16.45 -14.21 -22.46
C LEU A 25 17.75 -14.22 -23.25
N GLU A 26 18.86 -13.71 -22.70
CA GLU A 26 20.21 -13.78 -23.27
C GLU A 26 20.64 -15.24 -23.44
N ALA A 27 20.55 -16.06 -22.39
CA ALA A 27 20.92 -17.48 -22.41
C ALA A 27 20.09 -18.30 -23.41
N LEU A 28 18.84 -17.89 -23.67
CA LEU A 28 17.96 -18.51 -24.64
C LEU A 28 18.09 -17.91 -26.06
N GLY A 29 19.06 -17.02 -26.29
CA GLY A 29 19.34 -16.40 -27.61
C GLY A 29 18.15 -15.57 -28.11
N GLY A 30 17.43 -14.90 -27.24
CA GLY A 30 16.27 -14.06 -27.58
C GLY A 30 15.00 -14.82 -27.99
N LYS A 31 14.98 -16.16 -27.89
CA LYS A 31 13.88 -17.01 -28.38
C LYS A 31 12.78 -17.28 -27.35
N ALA A 32 12.63 -16.43 -26.35
CA ALA A 32 11.59 -16.58 -25.33
C ALA A 32 10.59 -15.43 -25.35
N ASP A 33 9.33 -15.77 -25.12
CA ASP A 33 8.34 -14.78 -24.70
C ASP A 33 8.46 -14.61 -23.19
N VAL A 34 8.35 -13.39 -22.68
CA VAL A 34 8.49 -13.09 -21.26
C VAL A 34 7.17 -12.53 -20.74
N ALA A 35 6.78 -12.92 -19.54
CA ALA A 35 5.62 -12.34 -18.86
C ALA A 35 5.84 -12.27 -17.36
N GLY A 36 5.41 -11.18 -16.77
CA GLY A 36 5.31 -11.07 -15.31
C GLY A 36 4.07 -11.80 -14.79
N VAL A 37 4.18 -12.40 -13.61
CA VAL A 37 3.08 -13.11 -12.97
C VAL A 37 3.07 -12.86 -11.47
N SER A 38 1.86 -12.70 -10.88
CA SER A 38 1.68 -12.80 -9.44
C SER A 38 1.60 -14.28 -9.02
N MET A 39 1.83 -14.57 -7.75
CA MET A 39 1.66 -15.92 -7.20
C MET A 39 0.24 -16.47 -7.45
N ASP A 40 -0.77 -15.61 -7.32
CA ASP A 40 -2.17 -15.99 -7.51
C ASP A 40 -2.52 -16.26 -8.98
N ALA A 41 -1.85 -15.58 -9.92
CA ALA A 41 -2.06 -15.74 -11.35
C ALA A 41 -1.18 -16.84 -11.97
N LEU A 42 -0.19 -17.36 -11.24
CA LEU A 42 0.82 -18.28 -11.79
C LEU A 42 0.19 -19.59 -12.30
N ALA A 43 -0.70 -20.22 -11.52
CA ALA A 43 -1.37 -21.45 -11.94
C ALA A 43 -2.17 -21.25 -13.24
N SER A 44 -2.89 -20.14 -13.35
CA SER A 44 -3.62 -19.77 -14.57
C SER A 44 -2.67 -19.49 -15.75
N ALA A 45 -1.55 -18.80 -15.51
CA ALA A 45 -0.56 -18.52 -16.55
C ALA A 45 0.08 -19.81 -17.09
N LEU A 46 0.38 -20.77 -16.20
CA LEU A 46 0.90 -22.09 -16.56
C LEU A 46 -0.12 -22.87 -17.39
N ASP A 47 -1.39 -22.89 -16.99
CA ASP A 47 -2.47 -23.61 -17.68
C ASP A 47 -2.78 -23.03 -19.06
N VAL A 48 -2.86 -21.70 -19.19
CA VAL A 48 -3.32 -21.02 -20.41
C VAL A 48 -2.16 -20.82 -21.40
N ARG A 49 -1.00 -20.32 -20.92
CA ARG A 49 0.13 -19.97 -21.78
C ARG A 49 1.09 -21.15 -21.99
N GLY A 50 1.41 -21.88 -20.93
CA GLY A 50 2.44 -22.95 -20.91
C GLY A 50 2.31 -23.97 -22.04
N PRO A 51 1.10 -24.50 -22.38
CA PRO A 51 0.92 -25.50 -23.42
C PRO A 51 1.36 -25.09 -24.83
N ASN A 52 1.58 -23.81 -25.04
CA ASN A 52 1.98 -23.28 -26.35
C ASN A 52 3.51 -23.27 -26.58
N TYR A 53 4.29 -23.67 -25.57
CA TYR A 53 5.75 -23.60 -25.58
C TYR A 53 6.39 -24.99 -25.43
N GLY A 54 7.65 -25.10 -25.82
CA GLY A 54 8.45 -26.31 -25.64
C GLY A 54 9.02 -26.42 -24.21
N ALA A 55 9.33 -25.27 -23.59
CA ALA A 55 9.67 -25.18 -22.17
C ALA A 55 9.15 -23.90 -21.54
N VAL A 56 8.89 -23.98 -20.22
CA VAL A 56 8.48 -22.86 -19.36
C VAL A 56 9.49 -22.70 -18.23
N TYR A 57 10.02 -21.52 -18.11
CA TYR A 57 10.94 -21.10 -17.03
C TYR A 57 10.17 -20.19 -16.07
N VAL A 58 10.19 -20.51 -14.78
CA VAL A 58 9.60 -19.68 -13.71
C VAL A 58 10.74 -19.13 -12.87
N LEU A 59 10.84 -17.79 -12.80
CA LEU A 59 11.97 -17.10 -12.16
C LEU A 59 11.50 -16.28 -10.96
N GLY A 60 12.09 -16.49 -9.79
CA GLY A 60 11.93 -15.65 -8.62
C GLY A 60 10.52 -15.66 -7.99
N VAL A 61 9.66 -16.57 -8.37
CA VAL A 61 8.33 -16.74 -7.76
C VAL A 61 8.44 -17.78 -6.64
N GLY A 62 8.06 -17.44 -5.43
CA GLY A 62 8.03 -18.36 -4.29
C GLY A 62 6.85 -19.34 -4.38
N LEU A 63 7.04 -20.54 -3.82
CA LEU A 63 6.00 -21.58 -3.74
C LEU A 63 5.38 -21.57 -2.32
N VAL A 64 4.63 -20.51 -2.00
CA VAL A 64 4.06 -20.31 -0.65
C VAL A 64 2.52 -20.23 -0.62
N LYS A 65 1.86 -20.11 -1.78
CA LYS A 65 0.39 -20.05 -1.89
C LYS A 65 -0.11 -20.79 -3.13
N ASN A 66 -1.36 -21.24 -3.10
CA ASN A 66 -2.04 -21.94 -4.21
C ASN A 66 -1.29 -23.18 -4.74
N VAL A 67 -0.57 -23.86 -3.86
CA VAL A 67 0.31 -25.00 -4.19
C VAL A 67 -0.42 -26.06 -4.99
N ALA A 68 -1.62 -26.47 -4.55
CA ALA A 68 -2.40 -27.50 -5.23
C ALA A 68 -2.75 -27.12 -6.68
N ALA A 69 -3.16 -25.88 -6.93
CA ALA A 69 -3.48 -25.40 -8.28
C ALA A 69 -2.24 -25.34 -9.19
N ILE A 70 -1.09 -24.93 -8.63
CA ILE A 70 0.19 -24.91 -9.34
C ILE A 70 0.62 -26.32 -9.71
N LEU A 71 0.54 -27.29 -8.78
CA LEU A 71 0.88 -28.70 -9.03
C LEU A 71 -0.02 -29.31 -10.10
N ASP A 72 -1.33 -29.02 -10.10
CA ASP A 72 -2.26 -29.48 -11.14
C ASP A 72 -1.89 -28.92 -12.53
N ALA A 73 -1.57 -27.62 -12.59
CA ALA A 73 -1.12 -26.99 -13.84
C ALA A 73 0.20 -27.61 -14.36
N LEU A 74 1.17 -27.88 -13.49
CA LEU A 74 2.42 -28.53 -13.84
C LEU A 74 2.21 -29.97 -14.33
N ALA A 75 1.31 -30.73 -13.67
CA ALA A 75 0.96 -32.08 -14.11
C ALA A 75 0.34 -32.10 -15.52
N LYS A 76 -0.48 -31.09 -15.85
CA LYS A 76 -1.04 -30.90 -17.21
C LYS A 76 0.04 -30.58 -18.23
N LEU A 77 1.03 -29.74 -17.90
CA LEU A 77 2.18 -29.41 -18.77
C LEU A 77 3.03 -30.66 -19.02
N LYS A 78 3.30 -31.46 -17.99
CA LYS A 78 4.03 -32.72 -18.11
C LYS A 78 3.34 -33.71 -19.05
N LYS A 79 2.01 -33.86 -18.95
CA LYS A 79 1.23 -34.68 -19.92
C LYS A 79 1.37 -34.18 -21.35
N LYS A 80 1.55 -32.88 -21.56
CA LYS A 80 1.78 -32.26 -22.88
C LYS A 80 3.27 -32.25 -23.31
N ARG A 81 4.16 -32.86 -22.51
CA ARG A 81 5.61 -32.91 -22.72
C ARG A 81 6.27 -31.51 -22.83
N VAL A 82 5.77 -30.56 -22.07
CA VAL A 82 6.37 -29.24 -21.91
C VAL A 82 7.36 -29.31 -20.75
N LYS A 83 8.63 -28.98 -21.01
CA LYS A 83 9.65 -28.91 -19.96
C LYS A 83 9.36 -27.75 -19.02
N THR A 84 9.45 -27.96 -17.71
CA THR A 84 9.23 -26.93 -16.68
C THR A 84 10.46 -26.77 -15.82
N VAL A 85 10.95 -25.54 -15.71
CA VAL A 85 12.15 -25.17 -14.96
C VAL A 85 11.78 -24.07 -14.00
N TRP A 86 12.07 -24.26 -12.72
CA TRP A 86 11.80 -23.29 -11.65
C TRP A 86 13.10 -22.86 -10.99
N LEU A 87 13.43 -21.58 -11.07
CA LEU A 87 14.64 -20.98 -10.52
C LEU A 87 14.21 -19.88 -9.53
N SER A 88 14.56 -20.05 -8.27
CA SER A 88 14.17 -19.13 -7.20
C SER A 88 15.27 -18.93 -6.18
N THR A 89 15.30 -17.77 -5.57
CA THR A 89 16.04 -17.47 -4.34
C THR A 89 15.13 -17.39 -3.11
N MET A 90 13.84 -17.74 -3.29
CA MET A 90 12.87 -17.79 -2.21
C MET A 90 12.68 -19.23 -1.73
N PRO A 91 12.58 -19.45 -0.41
CA PRO A 91 12.35 -20.79 0.13
C PRO A 91 11.01 -21.36 -0.36
N VAL A 92 11.00 -22.65 -0.56
CA VAL A 92 9.79 -23.43 -0.83
C VAL A 92 9.02 -23.58 0.48
N ALA A 93 7.69 -23.46 0.44
CA ALA A 93 6.88 -23.67 1.64
C ALA A 93 7.03 -25.11 2.17
N PRO A 94 7.06 -25.33 3.51
CA PRO A 94 7.16 -26.65 4.10
C PRO A 94 6.07 -27.62 3.64
N GLU A 95 4.87 -27.11 3.37
CA GLU A 95 3.74 -27.89 2.85
C GLU A 95 4.03 -28.44 1.45
N PHE A 96 4.70 -27.66 0.60
CA PHE A 96 5.13 -28.11 -0.72
C PHE A 96 6.27 -29.13 -0.62
N GLU A 97 7.23 -28.93 0.29
CA GLU A 97 8.27 -29.92 0.57
C GLU A 97 7.68 -31.24 1.07
N ALA A 98 6.65 -31.20 1.92
CA ALA A 98 5.96 -32.38 2.40
C ALA A 98 5.21 -33.12 1.27
N GLU A 99 4.48 -32.41 0.41
CA GLU A 99 3.82 -33.02 -0.75
C GLU A 99 4.80 -33.59 -1.77
N VAL A 100 5.95 -32.98 -1.94
CA VAL A 100 7.05 -33.49 -2.79
C VAL A 100 7.71 -34.72 -2.16
N ARG A 101 7.86 -34.80 -0.83
CA ARG A 101 8.50 -35.91 -0.09
C ARG A 101 7.61 -37.15 0.11
N ILE A 102 6.29 -36.98 0.27
CA ILE A 102 5.33 -38.08 0.53
C ILE A 102 5.29 -39.15 -0.61
N GLY A 103 5.89 -38.87 -1.75
CA GLY A 103 5.94 -39.78 -2.87
C GLY A 103 7.21 -40.61 -3.05
N GLY A 104 8.15 -40.55 -2.12
CA GLY A 104 9.35 -41.43 -2.15
C GLY A 104 10.28 -41.31 -3.37
N ALA A 105 10.10 -40.30 -4.18
CA ALA A 105 10.90 -40.00 -5.37
C ALA A 105 11.63 -38.68 -5.20
N GLU A 106 12.80 -38.56 -5.79
CA GLU A 106 13.55 -37.30 -5.80
C GLU A 106 12.69 -36.12 -6.26
N PRO A 107 12.96 -34.85 -5.80
CA PRO A 107 12.17 -33.66 -6.11
C PRO A 107 11.84 -33.45 -7.60
N SER A 108 12.65 -34.02 -8.48
CA SER A 108 12.50 -34.00 -9.94
C SER A 108 11.25 -34.70 -10.51
N THR A 109 10.47 -35.44 -9.70
CA THR A 109 9.48 -36.36 -10.29
C THR A 109 8.01 -35.91 -10.18
N ARG A 110 7.67 -34.79 -9.51
CA ARG A 110 6.29 -34.37 -9.34
C ARG A 110 5.88 -33.07 -10.05
N GLY A 111 6.42 -32.80 -11.20
CA GLY A 111 5.91 -31.71 -12.04
C GLY A 111 6.98 -30.78 -12.58
N PHE A 112 8.12 -30.65 -11.90
CA PHE A 112 9.25 -29.90 -12.41
C PHE A 112 10.27 -30.84 -13.04
N ASP A 113 10.85 -30.42 -14.16
CA ASP A 113 12.03 -31.06 -14.70
C ASP A 113 13.31 -30.60 -13.98
N VAL A 114 13.28 -29.36 -13.47
CA VAL A 114 14.35 -28.75 -12.67
C VAL A 114 13.76 -27.78 -11.65
N LEU A 115 14.14 -27.93 -10.38
CA LEU A 115 13.89 -26.98 -9.31
C LEU A 115 15.25 -26.58 -8.70
N VAL A 116 15.57 -25.29 -8.74
CA VAL A 116 16.73 -24.72 -8.06
C VAL A 116 16.22 -23.67 -7.07
N ASP A 117 16.45 -23.93 -5.78
CA ASP A 117 16.18 -23.04 -4.69
C ASP A 117 17.47 -22.76 -3.92
N ASP A 118 18.04 -21.58 -4.11
CA ASP A 118 19.24 -21.13 -3.39
C ASP A 118 19.01 -19.76 -2.77
N PRO A 119 18.63 -19.72 -1.48
CA PRO A 119 18.28 -18.46 -0.80
C PRO A 119 19.48 -17.51 -0.61
N CYS A 120 20.70 -17.97 -0.81
CA CYS A 120 21.92 -17.20 -0.57
C CYS A 120 22.43 -16.44 -1.78
N ASP A 121 22.03 -16.85 -2.99
CA ASP A 121 22.54 -16.26 -4.23
C ASP A 121 21.62 -15.22 -4.86
N SER A 122 22.20 -14.42 -5.75
CA SER A 122 21.43 -13.57 -6.64
C SER A 122 20.62 -14.42 -7.63
N LEU A 123 19.44 -13.96 -8.01
CA LEU A 123 18.61 -14.69 -8.98
C LEU A 123 19.30 -14.76 -10.36
N VAL A 124 20.09 -13.76 -10.73
CA VAL A 124 20.92 -13.77 -11.94
C VAL A 124 21.95 -14.88 -11.89
N ASP A 125 22.59 -15.13 -10.73
CA ASP A 125 23.55 -16.22 -10.57
C ASP A 125 22.91 -17.60 -10.67
N VAL A 126 21.72 -17.73 -10.08
CA VAL A 126 20.92 -18.97 -10.22
C VAL A 126 20.61 -19.26 -11.69
N VAL A 127 20.19 -18.23 -12.44
CA VAL A 127 19.94 -18.33 -13.89
C VAL A 127 21.23 -18.70 -14.63
N ALA A 128 22.33 -18.01 -14.37
CA ALA A 128 23.59 -18.23 -15.04
C ALA A 128 24.15 -19.67 -14.83
N ARG A 129 24.08 -20.17 -13.58
CA ARG A 129 24.48 -21.55 -13.25
C ARG A 129 23.59 -22.59 -13.94
N HIS A 130 22.29 -22.34 -13.99
CA HIS A 130 21.37 -23.28 -14.66
C HIS A 130 21.66 -23.43 -16.15
N PHE A 131 21.93 -22.33 -16.87
CA PHE A 131 22.19 -22.38 -18.29
C PHE A 131 23.64 -22.78 -18.61
N GLY A 132 24.60 -22.45 -17.75
CA GLY A 132 26.01 -22.87 -17.87
C GLY A 132 26.77 -22.32 -19.07
N ASN A 133 26.12 -21.53 -19.93
CA ASN A 133 26.68 -21.03 -21.19
C ASN A 133 26.78 -19.48 -21.21
N MET A 134 26.59 -18.84 -20.10
CA MET A 134 26.67 -17.38 -20.00
C MET A 134 28.12 -16.95 -19.72
N ASP A 135 28.58 -15.93 -20.45
CA ASP A 135 29.84 -15.28 -20.18
C ASP A 135 29.83 -14.57 -18.83
N GLN A 136 30.93 -14.60 -18.11
CA GLN A 136 31.07 -13.93 -16.81
C GLN A 136 30.88 -12.43 -16.89
N GLU A 137 31.27 -11.77 -17.98
CA GLU A 137 31.01 -10.34 -18.20
C GLU A 137 29.52 -10.06 -18.34
N VAL A 138 28.78 -10.94 -19.02
CA VAL A 138 27.34 -10.85 -19.18
C VAL A 138 26.62 -11.04 -17.83
N VAL A 139 27.06 -12.05 -17.05
CA VAL A 139 26.55 -12.27 -15.69
C VAL A 139 26.79 -11.05 -14.81
N HIS A 140 28.00 -10.50 -14.85
CA HIS A 140 28.37 -9.30 -14.08
C HIS A 140 27.55 -8.09 -14.51
N PHE A 141 27.29 -7.93 -15.81
CA PHE A 141 26.42 -6.88 -16.34
C PHE A 141 25.02 -6.94 -15.71
N TYR A 142 24.32 -8.09 -15.75
CA TYR A 142 22.97 -8.21 -15.20
C TYR A 142 22.95 -8.12 -13.66
N ARG A 143 23.98 -8.65 -12.99
CA ARG A 143 24.12 -8.54 -11.52
C ARG A 143 24.20 -7.09 -11.05
N ALA A 144 24.78 -6.19 -11.83
CA ALA A 144 24.83 -4.77 -11.50
C ALA A 144 23.44 -4.13 -11.37
N TYR A 145 22.41 -4.69 -12.01
CA TYR A 145 21.04 -4.20 -11.93
C TYR A 145 20.24 -4.79 -10.76
N GLU A 146 20.75 -5.83 -10.08
CA GLU A 146 20.14 -6.37 -8.87
C GLU A 146 20.51 -5.57 -7.61
N SER A 147 21.73 -5.04 -7.57
CA SER A 147 22.21 -4.22 -6.45
C SER A 147 21.55 -2.84 -6.47
N PRO A 148 21.20 -2.28 -5.28
CA PRO A 148 20.70 -0.90 -5.21
C PRO A 148 21.70 0.04 -5.85
N ALA A 149 21.28 0.79 -6.85
CA ALA A 149 22.20 1.71 -7.53
C ALA A 149 22.62 2.83 -6.60
N VAL A 150 23.92 3.00 -6.50
CA VAL A 150 24.53 4.07 -5.73
C VAL A 150 24.22 5.43 -6.38
N ASP A 151 24.24 5.50 -7.71
CA ASP A 151 23.90 6.71 -8.46
C ASP A 151 22.62 6.50 -9.29
N ARG A 152 21.57 7.20 -8.87
CA ARG A 152 20.26 7.17 -9.54
C ARG A 152 20.25 7.86 -10.91
N SER A 153 21.21 8.72 -11.23
CA SER A 153 21.34 9.40 -12.53
C SER A 153 22.05 8.52 -13.57
N SER A 154 22.78 7.51 -13.12
CA SER A 154 23.48 6.55 -13.99
C SER A 154 22.51 5.75 -14.86
N SER A 155 23.00 5.16 -15.95
CA SER A 155 22.20 4.25 -16.77
C SER A 155 21.64 3.08 -15.96
N VAL A 156 22.45 2.47 -15.08
CA VAL A 156 22.02 1.41 -14.16
C VAL A 156 20.88 1.90 -13.27
N GLY A 157 21.01 3.04 -12.61
CA GLY A 157 19.98 3.61 -11.76
C GLY A 157 18.68 3.97 -12.50
N LYS A 158 18.78 4.38 -13.78
CA LYS A 158 17.60 4.62 -14.62
C LYS A 158 16.87 3.34 -14.97
N TYR A 159 17.60 2.26 -15.33
CA TYR A 159 17.00 0.95 -15.59
C TYR A 159 16.36 0.33 -14.34
N GLN A 160 17.01 0.43 -13.19
CA GLN A 160 16.43 -0.06 -11.94
C GLN A 160 15.09 0.67 -11.65
N ARG A 161 15.04 1.98 -11.85
CA ARG A 161 13.80 2.74 -11.72
C ARG A 161 12.78 2.40 -12.81
N LEU A 162 13.20 2.05 -14.02
CA LEU A 162 12.29 1.55 -15.05
C LEU A 162 11.69 0.19 -14.66
N ALA A 163 12.47 -0.71 -14.05
CA ALA A 163 11.96 -1.97 -13.53
C ALA A 163 10.94 -1.75 -12.39
N MET A 164 11.22 -0.79 -11.50
CA MET A 164 10.28 -0.39 -10.45
C MET A 164 9.03 0.29 -11.04
N ALA A 165 9.19 1.12 -12.09
CA ALA A 165 8.09 1.71 -12.83
C ALA A 165 7.20 0.65 -13.48
N ALA A 166 7.78 -0.38 -14.06
CA ALA A 166 7.04 -1.49 -14.64
C ALA A 166 6.18 -2.22 -13.59
N GLY A 167 6.75 -2.49 -12.41
CA GLY A 167 6.01 -3.04 -11.27
C GLY A 167 4.90 -2.09 -10.78
N PHE A 168 5.19 -0.79 -10.70
CA PHE A 168 4.21 0.24 -10.36
C PHE A 168 3.04 0.26 -11.36
N MET A 169 3.32 0.24 -12.66
CA MET A 169 2.31 0.24 -13.72
C MET A 169 1.44 -1.01 -13.68
N HIS A 170 2.03 -2.18 -13.44
CA HIS A 170 1.25 -3.40 -13.24
C HIS A 170 0.28 -3.26 -12.06
N ARG A 171 0.77 -2.86 -10.86
CA ARG A 171 -0.04 -2.77 -9.64
C ARG A 171 -1.08 -1.66 -9.70
N THR A 172 -0.79 -0.55 -10.38
CA THR A 172 -1.68 0.61 -10.40
C THR A 172 -2.60 0.67 -11.62
N ARG A 173 -2.21 0.07 -12.73
CA ARG A 173 -2.94 0.13 -14.02
C ARG A 173 -3.23 -1.22 -14.65
N MET A 174 -2.75 -2.31 -14.06
CA MET A 174 -2.81 -3.66 -14.63
C MET A 174 -2.18 -3.73 -16.03
N ASP A 175 -1.12 -2.95 -16.27
CA ASP A 175 -0.43 -2.89 -17.55
C ASP A 175 0.88 -3.71 -17.51
N ASP A 176 0.82 -4.90 -18.07
CA ASP A 176 1.93 -5.85 -18.11
C ASP A 176 2.92 -5.54 -19.23
N THR A 177 2.47 -4.77 -20.24
CA THR A 177 3.30 -4.50 -21.43
C THR A 177 4.52 -3.65 -21.15
N ILE A 178 4.46 -2.81 -20.11
CA ILE A 178 5.61 -2.04 -19.64
C ILE A 178 6.66 -2.96 -19.03
N TYR A 179 6.24 -4.02 -18.34
CA TYR A 179 7.15 -4.99 -17.75
C TYR A 179 7.93 -5.76 -18.82
N GLU A 180 7.22 -6.28 -19.82
CA GLU A 180 7.83 -6.95 -20.97
C GLU A 180 8.79 -6.00 -21.72
N GLY A 181 8.39 -4.74 -21.91
CA GLY A 181 9.20 -3.70 -22.52
C GLY A 181 10.47 -3.39 -21.74
N ALA A 182 10.39 -3.31 -20.41
CA ALA A 182 11.56 -3.07 -19.54
C ALA A 182 12.57 -4.22 -19.62
N ILE A 183 12.12 -5.48 -19.64
CA ILE A 183 12.98 -6.65 -19.80
C ILE A 183 13.68 -6.61 -21.18
N LYS A 184 12.94 -6.35 -22.25
CA LYS A 184 13.51 -6.24 -23.59
C LYS A 184 14.51 -5.10 -23.70
N ALA A 185 14.17 -3.92 -23.17
CA ALA A 185 15.07 -2.76 -23.18
C ALA A 185 16.38 -3.06 -22.46
N LEU A 186 16.35 -3.81 -21.35
CA LEU A 186 17.56 -4.24 -20.65
C LEU A 186 18.33 -5.31 -21.45
N TYR A 187 17.65 -6.31 -22.01
CA TYR A 187 18.25 -7.35 -22.85
C TYR A 187 18.92 -6.75 -24.09
N GLU A 188 18.24 -5.85 -24.81
CA GLU A 188 18.77 -5.19 -26.02
C GLU A 188 19.75 -4.04 -25.69
N ARG A 189 20.01 -3.79 -24.38
CA ARG A 189 20.90 -2.72 -23.90
C ARG A 189 20.54 -1.32 -24.43
N VAL A 190 19.25 -1.07 -24.63
CA VAL A 190 18.71 0.20 -25.15
C VAL A 190 18.98 1.33 -24.17
N LYS A 191 19.71 2.36 -24.54
CA LYS A 191 20.00 3.51 -23.67
C LYS A 191 18.71 4.21 -23.20
N PRO A 192 18.66 4.78 -21.98
CA PRO A 192 17.45 5.41 -21.43
C PRO A 192 16.84 6.53 -22.29
N ASP A 193 17.67 7.28 -23.00
CA ASP A 193 17.25 8.30 -23.95
C ASP A 193 16.59 7.74 -25.22
N MET A 194 16.87 6.48 -25.54
CA MET A 194 16.31 5.75 -26.68
C MET A 194 15.08 4.92 -26.36
N TRP A 195 14.64 4.87 -25.10
CA TRP A 195 13.40 4.18 -24.73
C TRP A 195 12.21 4.70 -25.53
N ASP A 196 11.29 3.82 -25.86
CA ASP A 196 10.05 4.22 -26.51
C ASP A 196 9.20 5.16 -25.63
N LYS A 197 8.21 5.77 -26.23
CA LYS A 197 7.34 6.75 -25.56
C LYS A 197 6.65 6.17 -24.32
N ARG A 198 6.21 4.90 -24.36
CA ARG A 198 5.47 4.25 -23.28
C ARG A 198 6.38 3.98 -22.09
N LEU A 199 7.61 3.52 -22.30
CA LEU A 199 8.60 3.30 -21.24
C LEU A 199 9.02 4.62 -20.59
N LYS A 200 9.18 5.68 -21.39
CA LYS A 200 9.48 7.03 -20.88
C LYS A 200 8.35 7.56 -20.00
N GLU A 201 7.11 7.51 -20.47
CA GLU A 201 5.93 7.93 -19.70
C GLU A 201 5.77 7.13 -18.40
N ALA A 202 5.96 5.81 -18.45
CA ALA A 202 5.91 4.97 -17.26
C ALA A 202 6.99 5.33 -16.23
N PHE A 203 8.21 5.60 -16.72
CA PHE A 203 9.32 6.04 -15.88
C PHE A 203 9.04 7.41 -15.24
N GLU A 204 8.53 8.37 -16.00
CA GLU A 204 8.18 9.70 -15.50
C GLU A 204 7.04 9.65 -14.49
N ASP A 205 5.99 8.87 -14.76
CA ASP A 205 4.89 8.63 -13.82
C ASP A 205 5.40 7.99 -12.52
N TYR A 206 6.33 7.04 -12.60
CA TYR A 206 6.95 6.45 -11.41
C TYR A 206 7.82 7.45 -10.63
N VAL A 207 8.62 8.26 -11.30
CA VAL A 207 9.43 9.30 -10.64
C VAL A 207 8.53 10.31 -9.93
N ARG A 208 7.39 10.65 -10.53
CA ARG A 208 6.43 11.61 -9.96
C ARG A 208 5.60 11.03 -8.81
N PHE A 209 5.14 9.78 -8.93
CA PHE A 209 4.13 9.18 -8.06
C PHE A 209 4.59 7.92 -7.31
N GLY A 210 5.60 7.20 -7.81
CA GLY A 210 5.96 5.85 -7.36
C GLY A 210 6.50 5.76 -5.93
N ARG A 211 7.05 6.85 -5.37
CA ARG A 211 7.49 6.89 -3.96
C ARG A 211 6.32 6.78 -2.97
N ARG A 212 5.09 6.91 -3.45
CA ARG A 212 3.85 6.82 -2.67
C ARG A 212 3.01 5.67 -3.19
N GLU A 213 3.64 4.54 -3.43
CA GLU A 213 2.94 3.33 -3.83
C GLU A 213 2.28 2.66 -2.62
N LEU A 214 1.08 2.12 -2.85
CA LEU A 214 0.38 1.30 -1.88
C LEU A 214 0.98 -0.11 -1.95
N ALA A 215 1.87 -0.42 -1.02
CA ALA A 215 2.57 -1.71 -0.94
C ALA A 215 1.63 -2.84 -0.44
N GLY A 216 2.06 -4.09 -0.65
CA GLY A 216 1.34 -5.29 -0.25
C GLY A 216 0.73 -6.04 -1.44
N THR A 217 0.82 -7.38 -1.42
CA THR A 217 0.30 -8.28 -2.46
C THR A 217 -0.88 -9.12 -1.99
N SER A 218 -1.35 -8.91 -0.76
CA SER A 218 -2.52 -9.60 -0.23
C SER A 218 -3.76 -9.36 -1.09
N LYS A 219 -4.72 -10.28 -0.96
CA LYS A 219 -6.02 -10.13 -1.63
C LYS A 219 -6.72 -8.83 -1.21
N ALA A 220 -6.68 -8.49 0.08
CA ALA A 220 -7.26 -7.26 0.60
C ALA A 220 -6.69 -6.01 -0.11
N MET A 221 -5.36 -5.94 -0.28
CA MET A 221 -4.71 -4.83 -0.96
C MET A 221 -4.93 -4.86 -2.48
N SER A 222 -5.08 -6.04 -3.08
CA SER A 222 -5.48 -6.17 -4.49
C SER A 222 -6.88 -5.62 -4.73
N ASP A 223 -7.83 -5.92 -3.85
CA ASP A 223 -9.21 -5.40 -3.93
C ASP A 223 -9.24 -3.87 -3.77
N VAL A 224 -8.42 -3.31 -2.88
CA VAL A 224 -8.25 -1.85 -2.72
C VAL A 224 -7.72 -1.23 -4.03
N ARG A 225 -6.67 -1.81 -4.63
CA ARG A 225 -6.12 -1.32 -5.91
C ARG A 225 -7.14 -1.34 -7.03
N MET A 226 -7.95 -2.40 -7.12
CA MET A 226 -9.03 -2.49 -8.11
C MET A 226 -10.04 -1.35 -7.91
N ARG A 227 -10.44 -1.06 -6.67
CA ARG A 227 -11.35 0.05 -6.36
C ARG A 227 -10.74 1.42 -6.68
N ILE A 228 -9.44 1.61 -6.45
CA ILE A 228 -8.69 2.81 -6.85
C ILE A 228 -8.79 3.01 -8.37
N LEU A 229 -8.53 1.96 -9.16
CA LEU A 229 -8.59 2.03 -10.62
C LEU A 229 -10.00 2.34 -11.14
N LEU A 230 -11.02 1.70 -10.55
CA LEU A 230 -12.42 2.00 -10.88
C LEU A 230 -12.77 3.45 -10.53
N ALA A 231 -12.41 3.91 -9.36
CA ALA A 231 -12.62 5.30 -8.95
C ALA A 231 -11.89 6.28 -9.86
N ALA A 232 -10.65 5.99 -10.26
CA ALA A 232 -9.83 6.85 -11.11
C ALA A 232 -10.46 7.11 -12.48
N ARG A 233 -11.13 6.11 -13.08
CA ARG A 233 -11.81 6.23 -14.39
C ARG A 233 -12.95 7.26 -14.41
N HIS A 234 -13.60 7.48 -13.25
CA HIS A 234 -14.72 8.41 -13.13
C HIS A 234 -14.24 9.77 -12.68
N GLU A 235 -13.97 10.64 -13.65
CA GLU A 235 -13.32 11.95 -13.43
C GLU A 235 -14.03 12.85 -12.41
N ARG A 236 -15.37 12.83 -12.37
CA ARG A 236 -16.20 13.67 -11.51
C ARG A 236 -16.67 12.96 -10.22
N ALA A 237 -16.41 11.65 -10.09
CA ALA A 237 -16.82 10.93 -8.89
C ALA A 237 -16.01 11.41 -7.67
N ARG A 238 -16.70 11.77 -6.60
CA ARG A 238 -16.10 12.06 -5.31
C ARG A 238 -15.79 10.76 -4.60
N VAL A 239 -14.64 10.71 -3.96
CA VAL A 239 -14.15 9.50 -3.30
C VAL A 239 -13.94 9.77 -1.81
N LEU A 240 -14.51 8.91 -0.98
CA LEU A 240 -14.27 8.89 0.45
C LEU A 240 -13.38 7.70 0.81
N VAL A 241 -12.21 7.98 1.37
CA VAL A 241 -11.24 6.97 1.81
C VAL A 241 -11.35 6.82 3.32
N LEU A 242 -11.74 5.64 3.78
CA LEU A 242 -11.86 5.30 5.19
C LEU A 242 -10.73 4.36 5.60
N GLY A 243 -10.20 4.52 6.80
CA GLY A 243 -9.17 3.64 7.34
C GLY A 243 -8.49 4.25 8.55
N GLU A 244 -7.88 3.41 9.37
CA GLU A 244 -7.15 3.82 10.55
C GLU A 244 -5.99 4.78 10.22
N SER A 245 -5.46 5.48 11.23
CA SER A 245 -4.29 6.32 11.06
C SER A 245 -3.09 5.46 10.61
N GLY A 246 -2.31 5.97 9.65
CA GLY A 246 -1.11 5.28 9.17
C GLY A 246 -1.34 4.16 8.15
N THR A 247 -2.58 3.92 7.67
CA THR A 247 -2.87 2.89 6.65
C THR A 247 -2.53 3.31 5.22
N GLY A 248 -2.22 4.60 4.96
CA GLY A 248 -1.87 5.08 3.63
C GLY A 248 -2.99 5.78 2.86
N LYS A 249 -3.96 6.41 3.55
CA LYS A 249 -5.09 7.14 2.92
C LYS A 249 -4.63 8.20 1.89
N GLU A 250 -3.58 8.96 2.19
CA GLU A 250 -2.98 9.94 1.26
C GLU A 250 -2.42 9.25 0.00
N THR A 251 -1.79 8.08 0.19
CA THR A 251 -1.27 7.26 -0.92
C THR A 251 -2.41 6.83 -1.86
N VAL A 252 -3.55 6.39 -1.32
CA VAL A 252 -4.74 6.06 -2.11
C VAL A 252 -5.22 7.27 -2.91
N ALA A 253 -5.35 8.43 -2.28
CA ALA A 253 -5.79 9.65 -2.97
C ALA A 253 -4.85 10.04 -4.12
N MET A 254 -3.54 9.94 -3.90
CA MET A 254 -2.54 10.21 -4.93
C MET A 254 -2.61 9.19 -6.06
N GLN A 255 -2.83 7.91 -5.77
CA GLN A 255 -3.00 6.88 -6.79
C GLN A 255 -4.27 7.07 -7.62
N ILE A 256 -5.36 7.52 -7.00
CA ILE A 256 -6.59 7.89 -7.71
C ILE A 256 -6.30 9.04 -8.70
N HIS A 257 -5.56 10.07 -8.26
CA HIS A 257 -5.16 11.18 -9.12
C HIS A 257 -4.25 10.73 -10.26
N ALA A 258 -3.18 9.98 -9.95
CA ALA A 258 -2.18 9.51 -10.91
C ALA A 258 -2.77 8.60 -12.01
N ASN A 259 -3.85 7.89 -11.73
CA ASN A 259 -4.53 7.00 -12.67
C ASN A 259 -5.76 7.63 -13.33
N SER A 260 -6.05 8.91 -13.06
CA SER A 260 -7.19 9.62 -13.62
C SER A 260 -6.84 10.43 -14.87
N PRO A 261 -7.83 10.86 -15.66
CA PRO A 261 -7.62 11.83 -16.74
C PRO A 261 -6.99 13.14 -16.26
N ARG A 262 -7.12 13.46 -14.95
CA ARG A 262 -6.59 14.69 -14.34
C ARG A 262 -5.15 14.56 -13.83
N LYS A 263 -4.43 13.49 -14.15
CA LYS A 263 -3.06 13.21 -13.68
C LYS A 263 -2.05 14.32 -13.96
N ASN A 264 -2.28 15.12 -14.98
CA ASN A 264 -1.45 16.26 -15.37
C ASN A 264 -1.82 17.56 -14.65
N GLY A 265 -2.98 17.60 -13.99
CA GLY A 265 -3.42 18.73 -13.16
C GLY A 265 -2.72 18.73 -11.79
N ASN A 266 -3.06 19.73 -10.97
CA ASN A 266 -2.51 19.82 -9.63
C ASN A 266 -3.14 18.80 -8.69
N PHE A 267 -2.31 18.14 -7.87
CA PHE A 267 -2.74 17.42 -6.69
C PHE A 267 -2.47 18.27 -5.46
N VAL A 268 -3.52 18.80 -4.85
CA VAL A 268 -3.45 19.66 -3.67
C VAL A 268 -3.92 18.88 -2.46
N ALA A 269 -3.02 18.61 -1.51
CA ALA A 269 -3.35 17.91 -0.27
C ALA A 269 -3.47 18.90 0.88
N PHE A 270 -4.52 18.74 1.70
CA PHE A 270 -4.76 19.54 2.87
C PHE A 270 -5.29 18.70 4.02
N ASN A 271 -4.72 18.86 5.20
CA ASN A 271 -5.20 18.21 6.41
C ASN A 271 -6.10 19.17 7.19
N CYS A 272 -7.39 18.82 7.35
CA CYS A 272 -8.39 19.68 8.00
C CYS A 272 -8.11 19.90 9.48
N ALA A 273 -7.38 19.00 10.16
CA ALA A 273 -6.98 19.14 11.56
C ALA A 273 -5.78 20.08 11.78
N SER A 274 -5.07 20.46 10.70
CA SER A 274 -3.80 21.21 10.81
C SER A 274 -3.97 22.72 11.02
N VAL A 275 -5.19 23.25 10.93
CA VAL A 275 -5.48 24.70 10.92
C VAL A 275 -6.61 25.01 11.88
N ALA A 276 -6.51 26.15 12.56
CA ALA A 276 -7.57 26.63 13.42
C ALA A 276 -8.90 26.82 12.64
N PRO A 277 -10.06 26.50 13.22
CA PRO A 277 -11.36 26.54 12.54
C PRO A 277 -11.68 27.84 11.81
N ASN A 278 -11.32 28.98 12.39
CA ASN A 278 -11.55 30.31 11.85
C ASN A 278 -10.68 30.67 10.62
N LEU A 279 -9.65 29.86 10.32
CA LEU A 279 -8.77 30.07 9.17
C LEU A 279 -9.09 29.12 7.99
N LEU A 280 -10.02 28.18 8.18
CA LEU A 280 -10.34 27.20 7.13
C LEU A 280 -10.98 27.85 5.90
N GLU A 281 -11.88 28.83 6.11
CA GLU A 281 -12.53 29.54 5.02
C GLU A 281 -11.50 30.25 4.12
N ASP A 282 -10.56 30.99 4.71
CA ASP A 282 -9.45 31.62 3.99
C ASP A 282 -8.60 30.59 3.26
N ARG A 283 -8.34 29.43 3.87
CA ARG A 283 -7.55 28.37 3.23
C ARG A 283 -8.27 27.79 2.02
N PHE A 284 -9.57 27.52 2.11
CA PHE A 284 -10.34 26.93 1.04
C PHE A 284 -10.58 27.89 -0.12
N PHE A 285 -10.97 29.13 0.17
CA PHE A 285 -11.47 30.08 -0.83
C PHE A 285 -10.49 31.20 -1.12
N GLY A 286 -9.49 31.42 -0.25
CA GLY A 286 -8.61 32.59 -0.36
C GLY A 286 -9.28 33.86 0.08
N HIS A 287 -8.58 34.98 -0.07
CA HIS A 287 -9.10 36.30 0.31
C HIS A 287 -8.72 37.39 -0.67
N GLU A 288 -9.53 38.44 -0.73
CA GLU A 288 -9.21 39.68 -1.38
C GLU A 288 -8.37 40.58 -0.47
N LYS A 289 -7.62 41.51 -1.07
CA LYS A 289 -6.86 42.50 -0.31
C LYS A 289 -7.80 43.31 0.58
N GLY A 290 -7.50 43.41 1.86
CA GLY A 290 -8.30 44.14 2.86
C GLY A 290 -9.46 43.36 3.48
N ALA A 291 -9.61 42.07 3.19
CA ALA A 291 -10.70 41.22 3.72
C ALA A 291 -10.73 41.12 5.26
N PHE A 292 -9.57 41.19 5.89
CA PHE A 292 -9.39 41.20 7.35
C PHE A 292 -8.05 41.86 7.72
N THR A 293 -7.85 42.12 9.01
CA THR A 293 -6.59 42.71 9.53
C THR A 293 -5.39 41.79 9.22
N GLY A 294 -4.45 42.24 8.37
CA GLY A 294 -3.31 41.47 7.88
C GLY A 294 -3.49 40.89 6.48
N ALA A 295 -4.62 41.14 5.81
CA ALA A 295 -4.82 40.81 4.40
C ALA A 295 -4.21 41.84 3.45
N ASP A 296 -2.88 41.99 3.47
CA ASP A 296 -2.16 43.03 2.72
C ASP A 296 -2.19 42.84 1.20
N ARG A 297 -2.43 41.61 0.75
CA ARG A 297 -2.50 41.22 -0.68
C ARG A 297 -3.55 40.12 -0.86
N GLN A 298 -4.06 40.02 -2.09
CA GLN A 298 -4.93 38.93 -2.53
C GLN A 298 -4.21 37.56 -2.42
N ARG A 299 -4.95 36.50 -2.02
CA ARG A 299 -4.47 35.14 -1.92
C ARG A 299 -5.45 34.16 -2.54
N ARG A 300 -4.93 33.23 -3.37
CA ARG A 300 -5.72 32.12 -3.94
C ARG A 300 -5.93 31.02 -2.90
N GLY A 301 -7.13 30.46 -2.88
CA GLY A 301 -7.52 29.34 -2.02
C GLY A 301 -7.19 27.97 -2.63
N LEU A 302 -7.45 26.91 -1.82
CA LEU A 302 -7.20 25.51 -2.23
C LEU A 302 -8.02 25.12 -3.45
N PHE A 303 -9.27 25.60 -3.59
CA PHE A 303 -10.10 25.32 -4.74
C PHE A 303 -9.51 25.88 -6.03
N GLU A 304 -9.06 27.12 -6.02
CA GLU A 304 -8.39 27.73 -7.18
C GLU A 304 -7.07 27.01 -7.53
N LEU A 305 -6.29 26.62 -6.49
CA LEU A 305 -5.02 25.91 -6.67
C LEU A 305 -5.20 24.51 -7.25
N SER A 306 -6.36 23.88 -7.01
CA SER A 306 -6.70 22.54 -7.47
C SER A 306 -7.60 22.54 -8.71
N ASP A 307 -7.86 23.70 -9.31
CA ASP A 307 -8.68 23.77 -10.52
C ASP A 307 -8.17 22.83 -11.62
N ARG A 308 -9.07 22.11 -12.26
CA ARG A 308 -8.81 21.05 -13.24
C ARG A 308 -7.91 19.91 -12.72
N GLY A 309 -7.74 19.85 -11.42
CA GLY A 309 -6.91 18.88 -10.72
C GLY A 309 -7.70 18.08 -9.69
N THR A 310 -7.02 17.73 -8.58
CA THR A 310 -7.61 16.98 -7.47
C THR A 310 -7.29 17.67 -6.15
N LEU A 311 -8.32 17.94 -5.35
CA LEU A 311 -8.23 18.37 -3.97
C LEU A 311 -8.38 17.15 -3.06
N PHE A 312 -7.35 16.87 -2.27
CA PHE A 312 -7.38 15.85 -1.24
C PHE A 312 -7.55 16.48 0.14
N LEU A 313 -8.63 16.14 0.83
CA LEU A 313 -8.93 16.59 2.19
C LEU A 313 -8.74 15.44 3.16
N ASP A 314 -7.64 15.45 3.92
CA ASP A 314 -7.41 14.49 4.98
C ASP A 314 -8.09 14.93 6.27
N GLU A 315 -8.49 13.95 7.10
CA GLU A 315 -9.21 14.13 8.36
C GLU A 315 -10.43 15.07 8.24
N ILE A 316 -11.26 14.82 7.20
CA ILE A 316 -12.44 15.66 6.90
C ILE A 316 -13.45 15.72 8.06
N ALA A 317 -13.45 14.71 8.93
CA ALA A 317 -14.29 14.66 10.13
C ALA A 317 -13.96 15.74 11.16
N GLU A 318 -12.77 16.36 11.09
CA GLU A 318 -12.34 17.44 11.99
C GLU A 318 -12.83 18.82 11.53
N MET A 319 -13.48 18.90 10.36
CA MET A 319 -13.99 20.15 9.82
C MET A 319 -15.20 20.65 10.63
N PRO A 320 -15.23 21.92 11.07
CA PRO A 320 -16.38 22.51 11.76
C PRO A 320 -17.59 22.61 10.83
N LEU A 321 -18.80 22.62 11.40
CA LEU A 321 -20.08 22.59 10.66
C LEU A 321 -20.22 23.73 9.65
N ASP A 322 -19.73 24.93 9.98
CA ASP A 322 -19.78 26.09 9.09
C ASP A 322 -18.92 25.87 7.85
N ALA A 323 -17.69 25.35 8.02
CA ALA A 323 -16.82 25.01 6.91
C ALA A 323 -17.37 23.84 6.06
N GLN A 324 -18.07 22.89 6.69
CA GLN A 324 -18.78 21.81 5.95
C GLN A 324 -19.87 22.36 5.04
N ALA A 325 -20.60 23.39 5.47
CA ALA A 325 -21.63 24.04 4.66
C ALA A 325 -21.03 24.76 3.44
N LEU A 326 -19.91 25.46 3.64
CA LEU A 326 -19.20 26.15 2.57
C LEU A 326 -18.60 25.16 1.54
N LEU A 327 -18.01 24.07 2.04
CA LEU A 327 -17.50 22.98 1.18
C LEU A 327 -18.64 22.40 0.33
N LEU A 328 -19.80 22.14 0.91
CA LEU A 328 -20.95 21.60 0.20
C LEU A 328 -21.36 22.51 -0.96
N ARG A 329 -21.49 23.82 -0.73
CA ARG A 329 -21.84 24.80 -1.78
C ARG A 329 -20.82 24.78 -2.93
N ALA A 330 -19.52 24.87 -2.61
CA ALA A 330 -18.48 24.81 -3.64
C ALA A 330 -18.53 23.52 -4.48
N LEU A 331 -18.91 22.39 -3.87
CA LEU A 331 -19.06 21.11 -4.56
C LEU A 331 -20.36 20.99 -5.40
N GLU A 332 -21.40 21.76 -5.06
CA GLU A 332 -22.68 21.77 -5.77
C GLU A 332 -22.64 22.72 -6.94
N ASP A 333 -22.24 23.97 -6.70
CA ASP A 333 -22.29 25.06 -7.64
C ASP A 333 -21.10 25.06 -8.61
N GLY A 334 -19.97 24.46 -8.24
CA GLY A 334 -18.71 24.54 -8.99
C GLY A 334 -18.16 25.98 -9.02
N LYS A 335 -18.54 26.80 -8.04
CA LYS A 335 -18.15 28.18 -7.90
C LYS A 335 -17.73 28.49 -6.47
N ILE A 336 -16.81 29.42 -6.32
CA ILE A 336 -16.36 29.95 -5.04
C ILE A 336 -16.35 31.47 -5.06
N ILE A 337 -16.40 32.06 -3.87
CA ILE A 337 -16.18 33.51 -3.65
C ILE A 337 -15.06 33.64 -2.61
N ARG A 338 -14.06 34.48 -2.87
CA ARG A 338 -12.99 34.75 -1.91
C ARG A 338 -13.53 35.52 -0.71
N VAL A 339 -12.93 35.31 0.45
CA VAL A 339 -13.28 36.05 1.65
C VAL A 339 -13.10 37.55 1.40
N GLY A 340 -14.14 38.35 1.70
CA GLY A 340 -14.18 39.79 1.44
C GLY A 340 -14.38 40.19 -0.02
N GLY A 341 -14.58 39.24 -0.93
CA GLY A 341 -14.91 39.47 -2.34
C GLY A 341 -16.38 39.31 -2.67
N THR A 342 -16.76 39.66 -3.90
CA THR A 342 -18.13 39.49 -4.45
C THR A 342 -18.13 38.68 -5.75
N ASP A 343 -16.98 38.48 -6.35
CA ASP A 343 -16.86 37.85 -7.66
C ASP A 343 -16.90 36.32 -7.54
N GLU A 344 -17.81 35.72 -8.31
CA GLU A 344 -17.87 34.26 -8.47
C GLU A 344 -16.73 33.78 -9.36
N ILE A 345 -16.02 32.75 -8.91
CA ILE A 345 -14.92 32.11 -9.62
C ILE A 345 -15.32 30.68 -9.91
N ASP A 346 -15.40 30.31 -11.19
CA ASP A 346 -15.66 28.94 -11.61
C ASP A 346 -14.47 28.02 -11.30
N VAL A 347 -14.74 26.86 -10.70
CA VAL A 347 -13.72 25.87 -10.34
C VAL A 347 -14.21 24.44 -10.70
N ASP A 348 -13.36 23.70 -11.38
CA ASP A 348 -13.62 22.29 -11.71
C ASP A 348 -12.63 21.40 -10.93
N VAL A 349 -13.02 21.03 -9.71
CA VAL A 349 -12.17 20.30 -8.77
C VAL A 349 -12.70 18.90 -8.53
N ARG A 350 -11.85 17.89 -8.69
CA ARG A 350 -12.13 16.55 -8.20
C ARG A 350 -11.82 16.45 -6.72
N LEU A 351 -12.80 16.06 -5.90
CA LEU A 351 -12.61 15.86 -4.47
C LEU A 351 -12.28 14.40 -4.13
N VAL A 352 -11.24 14.20 -3.33
CA VAL A 352 -10.98 12.97 -2.56
C VAL A 352 -10.92 13.36 -1.09
N ALA A 353 -11.76 12.77 -0.25
CA ALA A 353 -11.80 13.02 1.18
C ALA A 353 -11.33 11.77 1.95
N ALA A 354 -10.69 11.96 3.11
CA ALA A 354 -10.25 10.86 3.95
C ALA A 354 -10.53 11.11 5.43
N THR A 355 -10.77 10.04 6.19
CA THR A 355 -10.90 10.10 7.65
C THR A 355 -10.70 8.72 8.28
N ASN A 356 -10.31 8.70 9.54
CA ASN A 356 -10.29 7.53 10.40
C ASN A 356 -11.56 7.41 11.27
N ARG A 357 -12.43 8.44 11.29
CA ARG A 357 -13.65 8.47 12.12
C ARG A 357 -14.85 7.87 11.40
N ASN A 358 -15.81 7.38 12.20
CA ASN A 358 -17.09 6.87 11.72
C ASN A 358 -18.04 8.04 11.41
N LEU A 359 -18.05 8.50 10.13
CA LEU A 359 -18.91 9.62 9.70
C LEU A 359 -20.41 9.37 9.94
N PRO A 360 -21.00 8.18 9.67
CA PRO A 360 -22.40 7.91 10.02
C PRO A 360 -22.73 8.14 11.50
N LYS A 361 -21.80 7.83 12.42
CA LYS A 361 -21.95 8.12 13.84
C LYS A 361 -21.93 9.63 14.09
N LEU A 362 -20.97 10.36 13.50
CA LEU A 362 -20.88 11.81 13.63
C LEU A 362 -22.09 12.55 13.05
N VAL A 363 -22.71 12.03 11.99
CA VAL A 363 -23.97 12.55 11.43
C VAL A 363 -25.10 12.42 12.46
N ARG A 364 -25.23 11.24 13.10
CA ARG A 364 -26.25 11.04 14.17
C ARG A 364 -26.03 11.94 15.39
N GLU A 365 -24.75 12.24 15.68
CA GLU A 365 -24.37 13.14 16.78
C GLU A 365 -24.52 14.64 16.43
N GLY A 366 -24.90 14.97 15.20
CA GLY A 366 -24.99 16.36 14.71
C GLY A 366 -23.63 17.05 14.54
N LYS A 367 -22.51 16.30 14.51
CA LYS A 367 -21.14 16.80 14.33
C LYS A 367 -20.68 16.82 12.89
N PHE A 368 -21.40 16.13 12.00
CA PHE A 368 -21.15 16.11 10.57
C PHE A 368 -22.50 16.20 9.82
N ARG A 369 -22.53 16.98 8.75
CA ARG A 369 -23.76 17.21 7.97
C ARG A 369 -24.09 15.98 7.11
N ALA A 370 -25.35 15.58 7.13
CA ALA A 370 -25.83 14.43 6.36
C ALA A 370 -25.75 14.66 4.83
N ASP A 371 -26.06 15.90 4.40
CA ASP A 371 -26.00 16.30 2.99
C ASP A 371 -24.56 16.25 2.45
N LEU A 372 -23.59 16.77 3.18
CA LEU A 372 -22.18 16.68 2.82
C LEU A 372 -21.70 15.22 2.78
N TYR A 373 -22.09 14.40 3.79
CA TYR A 373 -21.72 12.98 3.79
C TYR A 373 -22.20 12.25 2.53
N GLN A 374 -23.46 12.45 2.13
CA GLN A 374 -24.00 11.87 0.90
C GLN A 374 -23.27 12.36 -0.34
N ARG A 375 -22.87 13.63 -0.35
CA ARG A 375 -22.21 14.25 -1.49
C ARG A 375 -20.77 13.75 -1.69
N ILE A 376 -20.00 13.48 -0.63
CA ILE A 376 -18.60 13.04 -0.70
C ILE A 376 -18.45 11.51 -0.78
N SER A 377 -19.47 10.73 -0.41
CA SER A 377 -19.44 9.27 -0.34
C SER A 377 -19.94 8.57 -1.61
N THR A 378 -19.78 9.21 -2.79
CA THR A 378 -20.18 8.60 -4.08
C THR A 378 -19.46 7.27 -4.31
N ILE A 379 -18.16 7.22 -4.05
CA ILE A 379 -17.36 6.00 -4.04
C ILE A 379 -16.66 5.92 -2.69
N VAL A 380 -16.82 4.79 -1.99
CA VAL A 380 -16.15 4.56 -0.71
C VAL A 380 -15.08 3.50 -0.87
N ILE A 381 -13.86 3.84 -0.45
CA ILE A 381 -12.72 2.92 -0.40
C ILE A 381 -12.35 2.71 1.05
N GLN A 382 -12.53 1.49 1.55
CA GLN A 382 -12.10 1.08 2.88
C GLN A 382 -10.71 0.50 2.82
N LEU A 383 -9.75 1.11 3.54
CA LEU A 383 -8.42 0.56 3.74
C LEU A 383 -8.43 -0.37 4.96
N PRO A 384 -7.93 -1.60 4.82
CA PRO A 384 -7.76 -2.49 5.94
C PRO A 384 -6.62 -2.01 6.84
N SER A 385 -6.69 -2.36 8.12
CA SER A 385 -5.56 -2.19 9.05
C SER A 385 -4.48 -3.22 8.76
N LEU A 386 -3.21 -2.89 9.06
CA LEU A 386 -2.07 -3.77 8.75
C LEU A 386 -2.20 -5.16 9.41
N ARG A 387 -2.85 -5.24 10.59
CA ARG A 387 -3.12 -6.52 11.27
C ARG A 387 -4.15 -7.41 10.54
N GLU A 388 -4.95 -6.85 9.63
CA GLU A 388 -5.91 -7.61 8.82
C GLU A 388 -5.29 -8.21 7.55
N HIS A 389 -4.05 -7.80 7.20
CA HIS A 389 -3.30 -8.34 6.07
C HIS A 389 -1.80 -8.51 6.42
N ARG A 390 -1.54 -9.26 7.48
CA ARG A 390 -0.20 -9.45 8.07
C ARG A 390 0.84 -10.00 7.09
N GLU A 391 0.40 -10.75 6.09
CA GLU A 391 1.27 -11.26 5.04
C GLU A 391 2.02 -10.17 4.27
N ASP A 392 1.48 -8.95 4.25
CA ASP A 392 2.11 -7.83 3.58
C ASP A 392 3.21 -7.15 4.41
N ILE A 393 3.27 -7.39 5.73
CA ILE A 393 4.29 -6.79 6.61
C ILE A 393 5.69 -7.10 6.10
N ILE A 394 5.94 -8.36 5.74
CA ILE A 394 7.24 -8.81 5.24
C ILE A 394 7.61 -8.10 3.94
N GLU A 395 6.66 -7.96 3.04
CA GLU A 395 6.89 -7.28 1.76
C GLU A 395 7.15 -5.78 1.96
N ILE A 396 6.30 -5.12 2.76
CA ILE A 396 6.43 -3.69 3.05
C ILE A 396 7.77 -3.40 3.74
N ALA A 397 8.12 -4.18 4.77
CA ALA A 397 9.37 -4.02 5.51
C ALA A 397 10.59 -4.26 4.61
N SER A 398 10.58 -5.35 3.84
CA SER A 398 11.69 -5.68 2.94
C SER A 398 11.86 -4.64 1.83
N GLY A 399 10.74 -4.17 1.26
CA GLY A 399 10.76 -3.13 0.23
C GLY A 399 11.32 -1.82 0.76
N TRP A 400 10.79 -1.33 1.88
CA TRP A 400 11.27 -0.11 2.51
C TRP A 400 12.76 -0.17 2.88
N TRP A 401 13.18 -1.27 3.51
CA TRP A 401 14.57 -1.48 3.93
C TRP A 401 15.53 -1.48 2.74
N LEU A 402 15.15 -2.16 1.67
CA LEU A 402 15.94 -2.23 0.43
C LEU A 402 16.01 -0.89 -0.30
N ASP A 403 14.88 -0.16 -0.38
CA ASP A 403 14.80 1.15 -1.06
C ASP A 403 15.68 2.21 -0.38
N MET A 404 15.91 2.07 0.92
CA MET A 404 16.83 2.92 1.69
C MET A 404 18.30 2.51 1.54
N GLY A 405 18.61 1.43 0.79
CA GLY A 405 19.97 0.97 0.56
C GLY A 405 20.58 0.22 1.74
N TRP A 406 19.77 -0.34 2.63
CA TRP A 406 20.22 -0.97 3.87
C TRP A 406 20.44 -2.49 3.77
N GLY A 407 20.44 -3.03 2.56
CA GLY A 407 20.63 -4.45 2.32
C GLY A 407 19.36 -5.27 2.49
N ARG A 408 19.49 -6.53 2.91
CA ARG A 408 18.36 -7.46 3.09
C ARG A 408 18.13 -7.77 4.56
N LEU A 409 16.87 -7.83 4.97
CA LEU A 409 16.48 -8.32 6.29
C LEU A 409 16.65 -9.84 6.36
N THR A 410 17.12 -10.36 7.50
CA THR A 410 17.22 -11.81 7.74
C THR A 410 15.85 -12.43 8.02
N LYS A 411 15.76 -13.76 7.99
CA LYS A 411 14.51 -14.49 8.29
C LYS A 411 14.03 -14.22 9.72
N GLU A 412 14.95 -14.16 10.67
CA GLU A 412 14.68 -13.90 12.07
C GLU A 412 14.14 -12.47 12.28
N GLN A 413 14.72 -11.50 11.58
CA GLN A 413 14.27 -10.11 11.62
C GLN A 413 12.86 -9.97 11.04
N LEU A 414 12.58 -10.63 9.92
CA LEU A 414 11.25 -10.63 9.28
C LEU A 414 10.20 -11.32 10.16
N ALA A 415 10.55 -12.44 10.82
CA ALA A 415 9.67 -13.13 11.74
C ALA A 415 9.30 -12.22 12.93
N ALA A 416 10.27 -11.55 13.54
CA ALA A 416 10.04 -10.62 14.64
C ALA A 416 9.11 -9.46 14.24
N LEU A 417 9.28 -8.91 13.02
CA LEU A 417 8.40 -7.87 12.49
C LEU A 417 6.97 -8.37 12.25
N ALA A 418 6.80 -9.62 11.80
CA ALA A 418 5.48 -10.18 11.49
C ALA A 418 4.61 -10.47 12.73
N GLU A 419 5.20 -10.60 13.91
CA GLU A 419 4.49 -10.91 15.17
C GLU A 419 3.76 -9.72 15.81
N TYR A 420 4.05 -8.49 15.38
CA TYR A 420 3.47 -7.30 15.99
C TYR A 420 2.20 -6.82 15.24
N ASP A 421 1.23 -6.26 15.98
CA ASP A 421 -0.07 -5.84 15.44
C ASP A 421 -0.08 -4.47 14.80
N TYR A 422 0.94 -3.66 15.04
CA TYR A 422 1.08 -2.29 14.50
C TYR A 422 -0.19 -1.43 14.66
N PRO A 423 -0.57 -0.98 15.87
CA PRO A 423 -1.72 -0.11 16.04
C PRO A 423 -1.62 1.21 15.26
N GLY A 424 -0.40 1.69 14.96
CA GLY A 424 -0.13 2.80 14.06
C GLY A 424 0.04 2.39 12.59
N ASN A 425 -0.28 1.14 12.24
CA ASN A 425 -0.25 0.60 10.89
C ASN A 425 1.11 0.74 10.18
N VAL A 426 1.12 1.01 8.87
CA VAL A 426 2.34 1.13 8.06
C VAL A 426 3.26 2.25 8.56
N ARG A 427 2.69 3.34 9.09
CA ARG A 427 3.48 4.45 9.66
C ARG A 427 4.33 3.97 10.85
N GLU A 428 3.77 3.15 11.72
CA GLU A 428 4.47 2.58 12.86
C GLU A 428 5.52 1.56 12.44
N LEU A 429 5.20 0.70 11.47
CA LEU A 429 6.18 -0.23 10.90
C LEU A 429 7.40 0.52 10.35
N ILE A 430 7.18 1.55 9.52
CA ILE A 430 8.26 2.38 8.99
C ILE A 430 9.05 3.05 10.11
N TYR A 431 8.37 3.61 11.12
CA TYR A 431 9.04 4.21 12.27
C TYR A 431 9.98 3.23 12.99
N ILE A 432 9.56 1.98 13.17
CA ILE A 432 10.41 0.94 13.81
C ILE A 432 11.62 0.61 12.94
N LEU A 433 11.44 0.54 11.61
CA LEU A 433 12.53 0.32 10.66
C LEU A 433 13.55 1.48 10.67
N ASP A 434 13.06 2.72 10.63
CA ASP A 434 13.91 3.91 10.69
C ASP A 434 14.66 4.01 12.03
N ARG A 435 14.00 3.67 13.15
CA ARG A 435 14.62 3.61 14.48
C ARG A 435 15.69 2.55 14.54
N ALA A 436 15.45 1.36 13.98
CA ALA A 436 16.44 0.28 13.90
C ALA A 436 17.72 0.78 13.23
N ARG A 437 17.59 1.50 12.14
CA ARG A 437 18.72 2.05 11.42
C ARG A 437 19.40 3.19 12.15
N ALA A 438 18.64 4.10 12.74
CA ALA A 438 19.19 5.23 13.48
C ALA A 438 20.02 4.80 14.69
N LEU A 439 19.67 3.67 15.32
CA LEU A 439 20.36 3.10 16.47
C LEU A 439 21.39 2.04 16.10
N ASP A 440 21.53 1.70 14.82
CA ASP A 440 22.32 0.56 14.33
C ASP A 440 21.96 -0.75 15.06
N GLU A 441 20.67 -0.91 15.38
CA GLU A 441 20.14 -2.05 16.13
C GLU A 441 19.45 -3.03 15.18
N THR A 442 19.85 -4.28 15.25
CA THR A 442 19.34 -5.35 14.38
C THR A 442 18.34 -6.27 15.05
N ASP A 443 18.20 -6.21 16.39
CA ASP A 443 17.20 -6.97 17.15
C ASP A 443 15.84 -6.25 17.14
N PHE A 444 15.01 -6.55 16.12
CA PHE A 444 13.67 -5.99 16.01
C PHE A 444 12.75 -6.44 17.15
N ALA A 445 12.94 -7.63 17.73
CA ALA A 445 12.13 -8.07 18.86
C ALA A 445 12.39 -7.18 20.10
N LYS A 446 13.64 -6.79 20.32
CA LYS A 446 14.01 -5.82 21.36
C LYS A 446 13.40 -4.45 21.08
N LEU A 447 13.57 -3.92 19.87
CA LEU A 447 13.03 -2.61 19.48
C LEU A 447 11.51 -2.53 19.63
N ILE A 448 10.79 -3.59 19.24
CA ILE A 448 9.33 -3.67 19.39
C ILE A 448 8.94 -3.73 20.88
N ARG A 449 9.67 -4.48 21.73
CA ARG A 449 9.41 -4.50 23.17
C ARG A 449 9.58 -3.10 23.79
N GLU A 450 10.67 -2.41 23.47
CA GLU A 450 10.93 -1.04 23.93
C GLU A 450 9.84 -0.08 23.42
N HIS A 451 9.47 -0.18 22.14
CA HIS A 451 8.41 0.63 21.56
C HIS A 451 7.06 0.42 22.26
N LYS A 452 6.71 -0.85 22.54
CA LYS A 452 5.51 -1.20 23.34
C LYS A 452 5.55 -0.59 24.74
N ALA A 453 6.70 -0.62 25.41
CA ALA A 453 6.85 -0.04 26.74
C ALA A 453 6.61 1.48 26.70
N ILE A 454 7.29 2.20 25.79
CA ILE A 454 7.11 3.66 25.62
C ILE A 454 5.64 4.00 25.32
N ASN A 455 4.99 3.26 24.43
CA ASN A 455 3.59 3.52 24.06
C ASN A 455 2.60 3.14 25.18
N ARG A 456 2.97 2.20 26.06
CA ARG A 456 2.16 1.86 27.23
C ARG A 456 2.15 3.00 28.25
N ASP A 457 3.28 3.65 28.45
CA ASP A 457 3.41 4.79 29.35
C ASP A 457 2.77 6.08 28.79
N LEU A 458 2.72 6.19 27.43
CA LEU A 458 2.06 7.32 26.73
C LEU A 458 0.56 7.10 26.48
N ARG A 459 0.06 5.88 26.60
CA ARG A 459 -1.38 5.66 26.66
C ARG A 459 -1.82 6.18 28.03
N PHE A 460 -2.30 7.43 28.06
CA PHE A 460 -3.32 7.79 29.01
C PHE A 460 -4.34 6.66 28.94
N GLU A 461 -4.47 5.89 30.01
CA GLU A 461 -5.50 4.87 30.10
C GLU A 461 -6.81 5.53 29.67
N GLU A 462 -7.29 5.25 28.44
CA GLU A 462 -8.74 5.18 28.31
C GLU A 462 -9.10 4.15 29.37
N PRO A 463 -9.86 4.55 30.39
CA PRO A 463 -10.26 3.60 31.41
C PRO A 463 -10.86 2.44 30.62
N ALA A 464 -10.26 1.28 30.76
CA ALA A 464 -10.73 0.06 30.11
C ALA A 464 -12.24 0.13 30.30
N ALA A 465 -13.00 0.16 29.20
CA ALA A 465 -14.44 0.16 29.27
C ALA A 465 -14.73 -1.05 30.16
N ALA A 466 -14.97 -0.77 31.44
CA ALA A 466 -15.23 -1.80 32.42
C ALA A 466 -16.39 -2.58 31.80
N ALA A 467 -16.14 -3.85 31.46
CA ALA A 467 -17.17 -4.67 30.88
C ALA A 467 -18.35 -4.54 31.84
N PHE A 468 -19.35 -3.79 31.40
CA PHE A 468 -20.55 -3.61 32.23
C PHE A 468 -21.11 -5.00 32.42
N PRO A 469 -21.28 -5.47 33.66
CA PRO A 469 -21.85 -6.79 33.90
C PRO A 469 -23.22 -6.83 33.21
N ASP A 470 -23.53 -7.96 32.56
CA ASP A 470 -24.84 -8.19 31.92
C ASP A 470 -26.02 -8.09 32.93
N ASN A 471 -25.70 -8.18 34.19
CA ASN A 471 -26.67 -8.00 35.28
C ASN A 471 -26.83 -6.51 35.62
N LEU A 472 -28.04 -5.96 35.35
CA LEU A 472 -28.38 -4.56 35.58
C LEU A 472 -28.15 -4.11 37.03
N ALA A 473 -28.37 -4.97 38.04
CA ALA A 473 -28.18 -4.63 39.46
C ALA A 473 -26.70 -4.45 39.79
N GLU A 474 -25.82 -5.25 39.20
CA GLU A 474 -24.37 -5.20 39.36
C GLU A 474 -23.78 -4.01 38.59
N ALA A 475 -24.23 -3.78 37.36
CA ALA A 475 -23.88 -2.59 36.58
C ALA A 475 -24.27 -1.28 37.31
N THR A 476 -25.44 -1.26 37.92
CA THR A 476 -25.92 -0.10 38.73
C THR A 476 -25.03 0.09 39.96
N ARG A 477 -24.64 -0.96 40.67
CA ARG A 477 -23.74 -0.86 41.83
C ARG A 477 -22.36 -0.31 41.44
N LEU A 478 -21.77 -0.81 40.36
CA LEU A 478 -20.51 -0.32 39.88
C LEU A 478 -20.57 1.16 39.48
N HIS A 479 -21.61 1.55 38.74
CA HIS A 479 -21.82 2.96 38.36
C HIS A 479 -21.98 3.88 39.58
N VAL A 480 -22.80 3.51 40.55
CA VAL A 480 -23.00 4.27 41.76
C VAL A 480 -21.69 4.41 42.56
N ARG A 481 -20.90 3.34 42.64
CA ARG A 481 -19.60 3.35 43.33
C ARG A 481 -18.58 4.26 42.62
N ALA A 482 -18.51 4.18 41.32
CA ALA A 482 -17.65 5.03 40.50
C ALA A 482 -17.98 6.53 40.65
N VAL A 483 -19.27 6.88 40.63
CA VAL A 483 -19.72 8.27 40.85
C VAL A 483 -19.45 8.73 42.27
N PHE A 484 -19.61 7.86 43.26
CA PHE A 484 -19.30 8.20 44.66
C PHE A 484 -17.79 8.47 44.87
N GLU A 485 -16.90 7.65 44.26
CA GLU A 485 -15.46 7.88 44.30
C GLU A 485 -15.06 9.13 43.53
N LYS A 486 -15.62 9.37 42.35
CA LYS A 486 -15.39 10.56 41.52
C LYS A 486 -15.70 11.87 42.27
N HIS A 487 -16.67 11.83 43.15
CA HIS A 487 -17.04 13.00 43.97
C HIS A 487 -16.39 13.00 45.36
N GLY A 488 -15.21 12.37 45.48
CA GLY A 488 -14.40 12.42 46.70
C GLY A 488 -15.07 11.75 47.89
N ARG A 489 -15.91 10.72 47.65
CA ARG A 489 -16.70 9.99 48.67
C ARG A 489 -17.70 10.88 49.43
N ASN A 490 -18.13 11.98 48.82
CA ASN A 490 -19.13 12.86 49.41
C ASN A 490 -20.55 12.38 49.03
N LEU A 491 -21.29 11.91 50.02
CA LEU A 491 -22.65 11.35 49.83
C LEU A 491 -23.65 12.36 49.25
N ASN A 492 -23.58 13.65 49.62
CA ASN A 492 -24.49 14.65 49.09
C ASN A 492 -24.18 15.04 47.67
N ALA A 493 -22.90 15.16 47.32
CA ALA A 493 -22.47 15.41 45.93
C ALA A 493 -22.81 14.24 45.02
N ALA A 494 -22.53 13.00 45.43
CA ALA A 494 -22.86 11.81 44.66
C ALA A 494 -24.37 11.60 44.49
N LYS A 495 -25.17 11.84 45.53
CA LYS A 495 -26.62 11.84 45.49
C LYS A 495 -27.16 12.81 44.43
N SER A 496 -26.68 14.04 44.43
CA SER A 496 -27.08 15.05 43.45
C SER A 496 -26.70 14.68 42.03
N ALA A 497 -25.48 14.16 41.82
CA ALA A 497 -25.00 13.74 40.52
C ALA A 497 -25.75 12.52 39.94
N LEU A 498 -26.17 11.60 40.79
CA LEU A 498 -26.93 10.40 40.41
C LEU A 498 -28.45 10.62 40.33
N GLY A 499 -28.98 11.73 40.86
CA GLY A 499 -30.42 12.00 40.90
C GLY A 499 -31.23 11.02 41.76
N ILE A 500 -30.61 10.36 42.77
CA ILE A 500 -31.22 9.33 43.60
C ILE A 500 -31.33 9.77 45.07
N SER A 501 -32.17 9.10 45.86
CA SER A 501 -32.28 9.38 47.30
C SER A 501 -31.03 8.92 48.08
N LEU A 502 -30.75 9.55 49.24
CA LEU A 502 -29.65 9.18 50.08
C LEU A 502 -29.75 7.72 50.57
N ASN A 503 -30.95 7.24 50.81
CA ASN A 503 -31.21 5.85 51.20
C ASN A 503 -30.91 4.87 50.06
N THR A 504 -31.31 5.26 48.84
CA THR A 504 -30.97 4.49 47.61
C THR A 504 -29.48 4.46 47.37
N LEU A 505 -28.78 5.58 47.56
CA LEU A 505 -27.31 5.64 47.41
C LEU A 505 -26.61 4.70 48.42
N LYS A 506 -27.00 4.78 49.71
CA LYS A 506 -26.46 3.90 50.76
C LYS A 506 -26.73 2.43 50.50
N LYS A 507 -27.89 2.05 49.94
CA LYS A 507 -28.23 0.69 49.60
C LYS A 507 -27.31 0.10 48.52
N TYR A 508 -26.85 0.91 47.57
CA TYR A 508 -25.94 0.47 46.51
C TYR A 508 -24.46 0.52 46.89
N LEU A 509 -24.09 1.28 47.94
CA LEU A 509 -22.72 1.35 48.45
C LEU A 509 -22.38 0.22 49.44
N GLY A 510 -23.38 -0.47 49.94
CA GLY A 510 -23.28 -1.59 50.90
C GLY A 510 -23.64 -1.15 52.27
#